data_588f514f4c66bab71eb4eacc50025405
#
_entry.id   588f514f4c66bab71eb4eacc50025405
#
_cell.length_a   1.000
_cell.length_b   1.000
_cell.length_c   1.000
_cell.angle_alpha   90.00
_cell.angle_beta   90.00
_cell.angle_gamma   90.00
#
_symmetry.space_group_name_H-M   'P 1'
#
loop_
_entity.id
_entity.type
_entity.pdbx_description
1 polymer ?
#
loop_
_entity_poly.entity_id
_entity_poly.type
_entity_poly.pdbx_seq_one_letter_code
_entity_poly.pdbx_strand_id
1 'polypeptide(L)'
;MGADSPTNFNAGGYEFRSNVTNLDLGRQIGDLTILMGTEFRTENFVANAGEEASYVEGGAQSFPGLQPQNEIDAVRYNVGAFLDLSYDITDDFLVGAAARFENYSDFGQNFSWKANARYKLLDDKITLRASASTGFRAPSLHQIYLSNVQTLVSGGTISNQGTFNNESPVVRNLEVPQLKDETAFNITGGIAVRPVSGLTFSLDYYRIAVDNRIVYS
;
A
#
# COMPACT_ATOMS: atom_id res chain seq x y z
N MET A 1 -6.46 -40.94 10.74
CA MET A 1 -5.24 -41.41 10.07
C MET A 1 -4.36 -42.35 10.92
N GLY A 2 -4.26 -42.32 12.20
CA GLY A 2 -3.51 -43.30 13.03
C GLY A 2 -2.00 -43.44 12.72
N ALA A 3 -1.49 -44.68 12.79
CA ALA A 3 -0.07 -44.96 12.62
C ALA A 3 0.48 -44.73 11.19
N ASP A 4 -0.41 -44.60 10.22
CA ASP A 4 -0.07 -44.36 8.80
C ASP A 4 -0.16 -42.86 8.42
N SER A 5 -0.30 -41.99 9.41
CA SER A 5 -0.31 -40.53 9.18
C SER A 5 0.99 -40.04 8.57
N PRO A 6 0.97 -39.26 7.49
CA PRO A 6 2.17 -38.60 6.98
C PRO A 6 2.83 -37.74 8.06
N THR A 7 4.17 -37.70 8.06
CA THR A 7 4.96 -36.85 8.95
C THR A 7 5.38 -35.53 8.30
N ASN A 8 5.18 -35.41 7.00
CA ASN A 8 5.42 -34.22 6.20
C ASN A 8 4.19 -33.92 5.34
N PHE A 9 3.87 -32.63 5.22
CA PHE A 9 2.76 -32.15 4.40
C PHE A 9 3.21 -31.00 3.53
N ASN A 10 2.77 -30.95 2.29
CA ASN A 10 2.72 -29.73 1.52
C ASN A 10 1.44 -28.98 1.91
N ALA A 11 1.57 -27.94 2.71
CA ALA A 11 0.42 -27.15 3.21
C ALA A 11 -0.08 -26.10 2.20
N GLY A 12 0.46 -26.06 0.99
CA GLY A 12 0.24 -25.00 0.04
C GLY A 12 1.10 -23.78 0.34
N GLY A 13 0.75 -22.64 -0.26
CA GLY A 13 1.54 -21.42 -0.05
C GLY A 13 1.00 -20.21 -0.77
N TYR A 14 1.63 -19.08 -0.50
CA TYR A 14 1.34 -17.80 -1.12
C TYR A 14 2.55 -17.31 -1.91
N GLU A 15 2.29 -16.74 -3.08
CA GLU A 15 3.30 -16.05 -3.88
C GLU A 15 2.84 -14.62 -4.15
N PHE A 16 3.79 -13.68 -4.09
CA PHE A 16 3.56 -12.32 -4.54
C PHE A 16 4.69 -11.90 -5.47
N ARG A 17 4.30 -11.38 -6.63
CA ARG A 17 5.23 -10.87 -7.64
C ARG A 17 4.85 -9.44 -7.97
N SER A 18 5.85 -8.57 -8.09
CA SER A 18 5.67 -7.18 -8.55
C SER A 18 6.73 -6.83 -9.57
N ASN A 19 6.30 -6.19 -10.63
CA ASN A 19 7.19 -5.58 -11.63
C ASN A 19 6.84 -4.10 -11.75
N VAL A 20 7.84 -3.23 -11.70
CA VAL A 20 7.69 -1.78 -11.80
C VAL A 20 8.64 -1.26 -12.87
N THR A 21 8.09 -0.49 -13.80
CA THR A 21 8.85 0.21 -14.84
C THR A 21 8.56 1.70 -14.73
N ASN A 22 9.59 2.51 -14.60
CA ASN A 22 9.52 3.97 -14.51
C ASN A 22 10.26 4.63 -15.67
N LEU A 23 9.72 5.74 -16.14
CA LEU A 23 10.40 6.68 -17.02
C LEU A 23 10.26 8.08 -16.45
N ASP A 24 11.40 8.68 -16.08
CA ASP A 24 11.44 9.99 -15.46
C ASP A 24 12.30 10.94 -16.31
N LEU A 25 11.80 12.15 -16.53
CA LEU A 25 12.46 13.21 -17.27
C LEU A 25 12.52 14.46 -16.41
N GLY A 26 13.71 15.01 -16.24
CA GLY A 26 13.93 16.23 -15.47
C GLY A 26 14.68 17.29 -16.26
N ARG A 27 14.30 18.56 -16.06
CA ARG A 27 14.98 19.70 -16.67
C ARG A 27 14.89 20.92 -15.77
N GLN A 28 15.99 21.65 -15.68
CA GLN A 28 16.04 22.97 -15.09
C GLN A 28 16.09 24.04 -16.20
N ILE A 29 15.23 25.06 -16.07
CA ILE A 29 15.12 26.20 -17.00
C ILE A 29 15.14 27.46 -16.16
N GLY A 30 16.34 28.10 -16.04
CA GLY A 30 16.52 29.20 -15.11
C GLY A 30 16.22 28.74 -13.67
N ASP A 31 15.34 29.44 -13.00
CA ASP A 31 14.93 29.16 -11.62
C ASP A 31 13.81 28.10 -11.50
N LEU A 32 13.32 27.57 -12.62
CA LEU A 32 12.30 26.55 -12.68
C LEU A 32 12.91 25.16 -12.89
N THR A 33 12.65 24.24 -11.98
CA THR A 33 12.92 22.81 -12.12
C THR A 33 11.62 22.09 -12.43
N ILE A 34 11.63 21.29 -13.49
CA ILE A 34 10.49 20.46 -13.93
C ILE A 34 10.93 19.01 -13.87
N LEU A 35 10.15 18.17 -13.19
CA LEU A 35 10.29 16.74 -13.22
C LEU A 35 8.95 16.14 -13.61
N MET A 36 8.93 15.24 -14.58
CA MET A 36 7.75 14.50 -15.00
C MET A 36 8.10 13.04 -15.24
N GLY A 37 7.14 12.17 -15.04
CA GLY A 37 7.37 10.77 -15.29
C GLY A 37 6.09 9.96 -15.36
N THR A 38 6.32 8.70 -15.74
CA THR A 38 5.28 7.69 -15.85
C THR A 38 5.74 6.42 -15.15
N GLU A 39 4.80 5.70 -14.57
CA GLU A 39 5.02 4.40 -13.94
C GLU A 39 4.03 3.39 -14.54
N PHE A 40 4.54 2.21 -14.86
CA PHE A 40 3.73 1.03 -15.11
C PHE A 40 4.10 -0.04 -14.10
N ARG A 41 3.08 -0.55 -13.38
CA ARG A 41 3.25 -1.57 -12.35
C ARG A 41 2.31 -2.73 -12.62
N THR A 42 2.83 -3.94 -12.46
CA THR A 42 2.02 -5.15 -12.40
C THR A 42 2.25 -5.83 -11.05
N GLU A 43 1.19 -6.32 -10.45
CA GLU A 43 1.20 -7.09 -9.22
C GLU A 43 0.42 -8.39 -9.44
N ASN A 44 0.94 -9.48 -8.90
CA ASN A 44 0.29 -10.79 -8.95
C ASN A 44 0.35 -11.44 -7.57
N PHE A 45 -0.78 -11.85 -7.08
CA PHE A 45 -0.94 -12.60 -5.84
C PHE A 45 -1.52 -13.97 -6.15
N VAL A 46 -0.82 -15.02 -5.75
CA VAL A 46 -1.21 -16.41 -5.95
C VAL A 46 -1.32 -17.09 -4.61
N ALA A 47 -2.40 -17.82 -4.38
CA ALA A 47 -2.53 -18.79 -3.30
C ALA A 47 -2.76 -20.17 -3.90
N ASN A 48 -1.92 -21.11 -3.52
CA ASN A 48 -1.98 -22.50 -3.98
C ASN A 48 -2.44 -23.41 -2.85
N ALA A 49 -3.35 -24.34 -3.14
CA ALA A 49 -3.78 -25.35 -2.19
C ALA A 49 -2.62 -26.28 -1.79
N GLY A 50 -2.73 -26.81 -0.59
CA GLY A 50 -1.88 -27.89 -0.13
C GLY A 50 -2.31 -29.24 -0.69
N GLU A 51 -1.54 -30.28 -0.36
CA GLU A 51 -1.96 -31.66 -0.62
C GLU A 51 -3.15 -32.03 0.28
N GLU A 52 -3.98 -32.95 -0.17
CA GLU A 52 -5.23 -33.34 0.52
C GLU A 52 -4.98 -33.78 1.99
N ALA A 53 -3.90 -34.50 2.23
CA ALA A 53 -3.52 -34.93 3.58
C ALA A 53 -3.23 -33.78 4.55
N SER A 54 -2.95 -32.58 4.04
CA SER A 54 -2.67 -31.40 4.87
C SER A 54 -3.92 -30.74 5.45
N TYR A 55 -5.12 -30.99 4.91
CA TYR A 55 -6.35 -30.30 5.34
C TYR A 55 -7.55 -31.24 5.58
N VAL A 56 -7.53 -32.48 5.12
CA VAL A 56 -8.62 -33.45 5.35
C VAL A 56 -8.52 -34.06 6.75
N GLU A 57 -9.66 -34.33 7.40
CA GLU A 57 -9.75 -34.90 8.76
C GLU A 57 -8.97 -34.13 9.84
N GLY A 58 -8.87 -32.80 9.69
CA GLY A 58 -8.13 -31.95 10.62
C GLY A 58 -6.67 -31.74 10.23
N GLY A 59 -6.18 -32.42 9.21
CA GLY A 59 -4.85 -32.19 8.62
C GLY A 59 -3.70 -32.08 9.58
N ALA A 60 -2.76 -31.19 9.31
CA ALA A 60 -1.69 -30.82 10.24
C ALA A 60 -2.25 -30.02 11.41
N GLN A 61 -2.17 -30.55 12.62
CA GLN A 61 -2.90 -30.07 13.81
C GLN A 61 -2.63 -28.61 14.20
N SER A 62 -1.44 -28.05 13.88
CA SER A 62 -1.06 -26.69 14.23
C SER A 62 -1.22 -25.70 13.09
N PHE A 63 -1.19 -26.18 11.86
CA PHE A 63 -1.32 -25.37 10.65
C PHE A 63 -1.95 -26.22 9.54
N PRO A 64 -3.28 -26.30 9.47
CA PRO A 64 -3.94 -26.98 8.37
C PRO A 64 -3.58 -26.34 7.04
N GLY A 65 -3.34 -27.16 6.02
CA GLY A 65 -3.02 -26.68 4.68
C GLY A 65 -4.17 -25.89 4.06
N LEU A 66 -3.81 -25.04 3.11
CA LEU A 66 -4.77 -24.31 2.29
C LEU A 66 -5.62 -25.29 1.49
N GLN A 67 -6.94 -25.14 1.55
CA GLN A 67 -7.88 -25.96 0.78
C GLN A 67 -8.02 -25.41 -0.65
N PRO A 68 -8.48 -26.22 -1.63
CA PRO A 68 -8.73 -25.77 -2.99
C PRO A 68 -9.65 -24.54 -3.10
N GLN A 69 -10.59 -24.37 -2.16
CA GLN A 69 -11.46 -23.18 -2.09
C GLN A 69 -10.72 -21.87 -1.75
N ASN A 70 -9.46 -21.95 -1.28
CA ASN A 70 -8.61 -20.81 -0.97
C ASN A 70 -7.70 -20.42 -2.14
N GLU A 71 -7.70 -21.21 -3.21
CA GLU A 71 -6.86 -20.93 -4.39
C GLU A 71 -7.32 -19.66 -5.10
N ILE A 72 -6.34 -18.85 -5.48
CA ILE A 72 -6.54 -17.63 -6.24
C ILE A 72 -5.27 -17.32 -7.06
N ASP A 73 -5.48 -16.76 -8.24
CA ASP A 73 -4.44 -16.09 -9.04
C ASP A 73 -5.00 -14.74 -9.46
N ALA A 74 -4.63 -13.71 -8.72
CA ALA A 74 -5.14 -12.35 -8.89
C ALA A 74 -4.04 -11.44 -9.45
N VAL A 75 -4.35 -10.78 -10.56
CA VAL A 75 -3.43 -9.85 -11.24
C VAL A 75 -4.02 -8.44 -11.21
N ARG A 76 -3.19 -7.48 -10.89
CA ARG A 76 -3.46 -6.05 -10.98
C ARG A 76 -2.41 -5.36 -11.82
N TYR A 77 -2.81 -4.38 -12.60
CA TYR A 77 -1.89 -3.42 -13.18
C TYR A 77 -2.31 -1.99 -12.84
N ASN A 78 -1.30 -1.13 -12.78
CA ASN A 78 -1.44 0.29 -12.52
C ASN A 78 -0.63 1.06 -13.57
N VAL A 79 -1.20 2.18 -14.03
CA VAL A 79 -0.51 3.18 -14.83
C VAL A 79 -0.59 4.50 -14.09
N GLY A 80 0.57 5.11 -13.85
CA GLY A 80 0.69 6.40 -13.20
C GLY A 80 1.42 7.42 -14.05
N ALA A 81 1.10 8.70 -13.87
CA ALA A 81 1.85 9.82 -14.41
C ALA A 81 1.94 10.92 -13.36
N PHE A 82 3.06 11.63 -13.32
CA PHE A 82 3.27 12.72 -12.39
C PHE A 82 3.97 13.92 -13.04
N LEU A 83 3.74 15.08 -12.45
CA LEU A 83 4.43 16.33 -12.72
C LEU A 83 4.83 16.95 -11.38
N ASP A 84 6.10 17.33 -11.25
CA ASP A 84 6.64 18.08 -10.11
C ASP A 84 7.31 19.34 -10.63
N LEU A 85 6.93 20.48 -10.06
CA LEU A 85 7.45 21.80 -10.40
C LEU A 85 8.04 22.42 -9.14
N SER A 86 9.25 22.93 -9.23
CA SER A 86 9.92 23.68 -8.17
C SER A 86 10.48 24.97 -8.74
N TYR A 87 10.14 26.09 -8.12
CA TYR A 87 10.49 27.42 -8.59
C TYR A 87 11.18 28.24 -7.48
N ASP A 88 12.40 28.67 -7.71
CA ASP A 88 13.10 29.61 -6.86
C ASP A 88 12.63 31.03 -7.21
N ILE A 89 11.69 31.56 -6.39
CA ILE A 89 11.16 32.92 -6.56
C ILE A 89 12.24 33.94 -6.30
N THR A 90 13.08 33.66 -5.33
CA THR A 90 14.35 34.35 -5.03
C THR A 90 15.36 33.31 -4.51
N ASP A 91 16.62 33.70 -4.34
CA ASP A 91 17.68 32.82 -3.76
C ASP A 91 17.25 32.24 -2.39
N ASP A 92 16.38 32.95 -1.67
CA ASP A 92 15.93 32.58 -0.34
C ASP A 92 14.55 31.91 -0.32
N PHE A 93 13.73 32.09 -1.34
CA PHE A 93 12.34 31.64 -1.34
C PHE A 93 12.02 30.71 -2.50
N LEU A 94 11.74 29.46 -2.16
CA LEU A 94 11.36 28.40 -3.08
C LEU A 94 9.91 27.98 -2.81
N VAL A 95 9.17 27.75 -3.87
CA VAL A 95 7.85 27.10 -3.85
C VAL A 95 7.86 25.87 -4.77
N GLY A 96 7.09 24.86 -4.40
CA GLY A 96 6.95 23.66 -5.20
C GLY A 96 5.52 23.17 -5.23
N ALA A 97 5.13 22.56 -6.34
CA ALA A 97 3.85 21.90 -6.51
C ALA A 97 4.03 20.60 -7.30
N ALA A 98 3.39 19.53 -6.85
CA ALA A 98 3.39 18.27 -7.55
C ALA A 98 1.96 17.71 -7.66
N ALA A 99 1.70 16.99 -8.75
CA ALA A 99 0.48 16.26 -8.98
C ALA A 99 0.80 14.88 -9.53
N ARG A 100 0.05 13.86 -9.09
CA ARG A 100 0.16 12.49 -9.58
C ARG A 100 -1.23 11.93 -9.84
N PHE A 101 -1.40 11.34 -10.99
CA PHE A 101 -2.58 10.60 -11.41
C PHE A 101 -2.23 9.14 -11.57
N GLU A 102 -3.08 8.25 -11.08
CA GLU A 102 -2.92 6.81 -11.20
C GLU A 102 -4.24 6.17 -11.60
N ASN A 103 -4.14 5.09 -12.40
CA ASN A 103 -5.29 4.30 -12.80
C ASN A 103 -4.98 2.82 -12.58
N TYR A 104 -5.75 2.21 -11.68
CA TYR A 104 -5.65 0.80 -11.31
C TYR A 104 -6.72 -0.02 -12.05
N SER A 105 -6.37 -1.25 -12.41
CA SER A 105 -7.28 -2.14 -13.15
C SER A 105 -8.48 -2.62 -12.36
N ASP A 106 -8.44 -2.55 -11.04
CA ASP A 106 -9.43 -3.14 -10.12
C ASP A 106 -10.29 -2.10 -9.38
N PHE A 107 -9.73 -0.97 -8.95
CA PHE A 107 -10.50 0.02 -8.19
C PHE A 107 -10.54 1.43 -8.82
N GLY A 108 -9.94 1.62 -10.00
CA GLY A 108 -10.10 2.84 -10.78
C GLY A 108 -9.04 3.89 -10.53
N GLN A 109 -9.43 5.16 -10.58
CA GLN A 109 -8.53 6.29 -10.67
C GLN A 109 -8.31 6.96 -9.32
N ASN A 110 -7.09 7.46 -9.12
CA ASN A 110 -6.74 8.29 -7.98
C ASN A 110 -5.91 9.49 -8.39
N PHE A 111 -6.09 10.59 -7.68
CA PHE A 111 -5.35 11.82 -7.86
C PHE A 111 -4.78 12.29 -6.54
N SER A 112 -3.49 12.57 -6.49
CA SER A 112 -2.81 13.13 -5.35
C SER A 112 -2.02 14.38 -5.74
N TRP A 113 -1.85 15.29 -4.79
CA TRP A 113 -1.12 16.53 -4.98
C TRP A 113 -0.28 16.87 -3.75
N LYS A 114 0.71 17.73 -3.97
CA LYS A 114 1.55 18.31 -2.94
C LYS A 114 1.85 19.76 -3.28
N ALA A 115 1.82 20.63 -2.26
CA ALA A 115 2.37 21.98 -2.32
C ALA A 115 3.37 22.16 -1.18
N ASN A 116 4.48 22.83 -1.44
CA ASN A 116 5.49 23.10 -0.43
C ASN A 116 6.16 24.46 -0.64
N ALA A 117 6.69 25.02 0.44
CA ALA A 117 7.49 26.23 0.43
C ALA A 117 8.68 26.09 1.38
N ARG A 118 9.78 26.74 1.01
CA ARG A 118 10.98 26.91 1.83
C ARG A 118 11.40 28.37 1.81
N TYR A 119 11.66 28.93 2.98
CA TYR A 119 12.17 30.29 3.11
C TYR A 119 13.40 30.32 4.01
N LYS A 120 14.48 30.92 3.52
CA LYS A 120 15.75 31.10 4.22
C LYS A 120 15.81 32.52 4.74
N LEU A 121 16.38 32.69 5.92
CA LEU A 121 16.52 33.96 6.63
C LEU A 121 17.91 34.06 7.23
N LEU A 122 18.41 35.31 7.40
CA LEU A 122 19.67 35.61 8.08
C LEU A 122 20.88 34.86 7.48
N ASP A 123 21.10 34.98 6.18
CA ASP A 123 22.19 34.32 5.45
C ASP A 123 22.19 32.79 5.68
N ASP A 124 21.08 32.13 5.44
CA ASP A 124 20.85 30.68 5.61
C ASP A 124 20.93 30.16 7.06
N LYS A 125 20.98 31.06 8.06
CA LYS A 125 21.01 30.63 9.46
C LYS A 125 19.68 30.09 9.95
N ILE A 126 18.59 30.53 9.37
CA ILE A 126 17.25 30.04 9.67
C ILE A 126 16.59 29.58 8.37
N THR A 127 16.07 28.38 8.37
CA THR A 127 15.26 27.85 7.26
C THR A 127 13.90 27.47 7.78
N LEU A 128 12.86 28.08 7.21
CA LEU A 128 11.46 27.71 7.42
C LEU A 128 11.00 26.82 6.27
N ARG A 129 10.20 25.82 6.59
CA ARG A 129 9.60 24.92 5.58
C ARG A 129 8.16 24.57 5.95
N ALA A 130 7.32 24.48 4.94
CA ALA A 130 5.95 24.04 5.10
C ALA A 130 5.52 23.21 3.90
N SER A 131 4.64 22.23 4.12
CA SER A 131 3.99 21.52 3.02
C SER A 131 2.59 21.05 3.39
N ALA A 132 1.74 20.94 2.36
CA ALA A 132 0.46 20.26 2.43
C ALA A 132 0.37 19.26 1.27
N SER A 133 -0.20 18.09 1.51
CA SER A 133 -0.34 17.07 0.48
C SER A 133 -1.50 16.14 0.77
N THR A 134 -2.04 15.56 -0.29
CA THR A 134 -2.89 14.37 -0.23
C THR A 134 -2.07 13.14 -0.60
N GLY A 135 -2.50 11.99 -0.13
CA GLY A 135 -1.96 10.69 -0.51
C GLY A 135 -3.07 9.65 -0.47
N PHE A 136 -2.82 8.50 -1.05
CA PHE A 136 -3.72 7.36 -0.96
C PHE A 136 -2.92 6.06 -0.89
N ARG A 137 -3.59 5.01 -0.46
CA ARG A 137 -3.08 3.64 -0.49
C ARG A 137 -4.15 2.71 -1.02
N ALA A 138 -3.88 2.09 -2.15
CA ALA A 138 -4.72 1.02 -2.67
C ALA A 138 -4.76 -0.16 -1.68
N PRO A 139 -5.90 -0.85 -1.52
CA PRO A 139 -5.93 -2.14 -0.84
C PRO A 139 -4.92 -3.08 -1.51
N SER A 140 -4.10 -3.78 -0.75
CA SER A 140 -3.21 -4.77 -1.34
C SER A 140 -4.01 -5.97 -1.86
N LEU A 141 -3.47 -6.71 -2.85
CA LEU A 141 -4.11 -7.93 -3.34
C LEU A 141 -4.33 -8.95 -2.22
N HIS A 142 -3.42 -8.99 -1.22
CA HIS A 142 -3.60 -9.80 -0.02
C HIS A 142 -4.83 -9.38 0.79
N GLN A 143 -5.08 -8.08 0.97
CA GLN A 143 -6.23 -7.60 1.72
C GLN A 143 -7.56 -7.91 1.01
N ILE A 144 -7.54 -7.95 -0.33
CA ILE A 144 -8.73 -8.24 -1.14
C ILE A 144 -8.99 -9.74 -1.21
N TYR A 145 -7.95 -10.55 -1.50
CA TYR A 145 -8.09 -11.92 -1.96
C TYR A 145 -7.59 -12.98 -0.97
N LEU A 146 -6.92 -12.60 0.13
CA LEU A 146 -6.47 -13.60 1.10
C LEU A 146 -7.68 -14.34 1.69
N SER A 147 -7.67 -15.65 1.55
CA SER A 147 -8.63 -16.56 2.13
C SER A 147 -7.90 -17.69 2.86
N ASN A 148 -8.38 -18.05 4.03
CA ASN A 148 -7.95 -19.22 4.77
C ASN A 148 -9.17 -19.82 5.45
N VAL A 149 -9.99 -20.50 4.67
CA VAL A 149 -11.22 -21.14 5.12
C VAL A 149 -10.95 -22.62 5.29
N GLN A 150 -11.33 -23.15 6.44
CA GLN A 150 -11.19 -24.55 6.81
C GLN A 150 -12.55 -25.17 7.07
N THR A 151 -12.69 -26.41 6.68
CA THR A 151 -13.90 -27.20 6.94
C THR A 151 -13.70 -27.97 8.24
N LEU A 152 -14.52 -27.69 9.23
CA LEU A 152 -14.52 -28.35 10.52
C LEU A 152 -15.73 -29.30 10.61
N VAL A 153 -15.49 -30.49 11.14
CA VAL A 153 -16.53 -31.46 11.47
C VAL A 153 -16.56 -31.61 13.00
N SER A 154 -17.64 -31.14 13.61
CA SER A 154 -17.83 -31.25 15.06
C SER A 154 -19.22 -31.74 15.39
N GLY A 155 -19.33 -32.83 16.16
CA GLY A 155 -20.62 -33.39 16.56
C GLY A 155 -21.53 -33.80 15.39
N GLY A 156 -20.98 -34.20 14.24
CA GLY A 156 -21.71 -34.54 13.02
C GLY A 156 -22.18 -33.35 12.19
N THR A 157 -21.80 -32.12 12.57
CA THR A 157 -22.08 -30.90 11.80
C THR A 157 -20.84 -30.45 11.07
N ILE A 158 -20.98 -30.18 9.77
CA ILE A 158 -19.94 -29.61 8.91
C ILE A 158 -20.09 -28.09 8.91
N SER A 159 -19.03 -27.38 9.27
CA SER A 159 -18.99 -25.91 9.24
C SER A 159 -17.69 -25.42 8.60
N ASN A 160 -17.78 -24.33 7.84
CA ASN A 160 -16.62 -23.59 7.34
C ASN A 160 -16.28 -22.47 8.31
N GLN A 161 -15.03 -22.42 8.74
CA GLN A 161 -14.53 -21.40 9.65
C GLN A 161 -13.20 -20.86 9.13
N GLY A 162 -12.98 -19.55 9.28
CA GLY A 162 -11.72 -18.93 8.88
C GLY A 162 -11.88 -17.52 8.36
N THR A 163 -10.83 -17.05 7.70
CA THR A 163 -10.81 -15.77 7.02
C THR A 163 -11.36 -15.93 5.61
N PHE A 164 -12.42 -15.20 5.30
CA PHE A 164 -12.99 -15.11 3.98
C PHE A 164 -12.45 -13.86 3.28
N ASN A 165 -12.08 -13.99 2.01
CA ASN A 165 -11.66 -12.83 1.22
C ASN A 165 -12.81 -11.86 1.00
N ASN A 166 -12.46 -10.56 0.78
CA ASN A 166 -13.47 -9.51 0.63
C ASN A 166 -14.37 -9.67 -0.60
N GLU A 167 -13.95 -10.42 -1.62
CA GLU A 167 -14.75 -10.68 -2.84
C GLU A 167 -15.62 -11.94 -2.75
N SER A 168 -15.54 -12.70 -1.65
CA SER A 168 -16.28 -13.94 -1.52
C SER A 168 -17.80 -13.70 -1.45
N PRO A 169 -18.63 -14.61 -2.00
CA PRO A 169 -20.10 -14.52 -1.91
C PRO A 169 -20.59 -14.48 -0.45
N VAL A 170 -19.88 -15.13 0.47
CA VAL A 170 -20.23 -15.14 1.89
C VAL A 170 -20.15 -13.74 2.46
N VAL A 171 -19.06 -13.04 2.20
CA VAL A 171 -18.82 -11.65 2.67
C VAL A 171 -19.82 -10.68 2.02
N ARG A 172 -20.13 -10.87 0.73
CA ARG A 172 -21.16 -10.06 0.04
C ARG A 172 -22.55 -10.26 0.63
N ASN A 173 -22.92 -11.49 0.98
CA ASN A 173 -24.22 -11.79 1.61
C ASN A 173 -24.34 -11.21 3.04
N LEU A 174 -23.24 -10.92 3.68
CA LEU A 174 -23.19 -10.22 4.97
C LEU A 174 -23.20 -8.70 4.83
N GLU A 175 -23.41 -8.19 3.62
CA GLU A 175 -23.44 -6.75 3.30
C GLU A 175 -22.13 -5.99 3.64
N VAL A 176 -21.02 -6.72 3.78
CA VAL A 176 -19.71 -6.08 3.96
C VAL A 176 -19.32 -5.37 2.66
N PRO A 177 -19.01 -4.06 2.68
CA PRO A 177 -18.67 -3.34 1.46
C PRO A 177 -17.35 -3.81 0.86
N GLN A 178 -17.18 -3.56 -0.44
CA GLN A 178 -15.87 -3.71 -1.08
C GLN A 178 -14.85 -2.76 -0.45
N LEU A 179 -13.60 -3.22 -0.39
CA LEU A 179 -12.51 -2.39 0.09
C LEU A 179 -12.32 -1.19 -0.85
N LYS A 180 -12.10 -0.04 -0.23
CA LYS A 180 -11.77 1.22 -0.91
C LYS A 180 -10.32 1.58 -0.60
N ASP A 181 -9.79 2.52 -1.37
CA ASP A 181 -8.50 3.13 -1.06
C ASP A 181 -8.55 3.89 0.27
N GLU A 182 -7.48 3.78 1.02
CA GLU A 182 -7.23 4.67 2.16
C GLU A 182 -6.75 6.01 1.60
N THR A 183 -7.30 7.09 2.10
CA THR A 183 -6.87 8.45 1.73
C THR A 183 -6.21 9.14 2.90
N ALA A 184 -5.25 9.99 2.63
CA ALA A 184 -4.53 10.74 3.65
C ALA A 184 -4.43 12.21 3.28
N PHE A 185 -4.56 13.07 4.28
CA PHE A 185 -4.22 14.48 4.20
C PHE A 185 -3.11 14.81 5.19
N ASN A 186 -2.03 15.42 4.69
CA ASN A 186 -0.83 15.68 5.45
C ASN A 186 -0.52 17.16 5.45
N ILE A 187 -0.19 17.70 6.63
CA ILE A 187 0.38 19.05 6.79
C ILE A 187 1.67 18.92 7.59
N THR A 188 2.71 19.60 7.12
CA THR A 188 3.98 19.69 7.85
C THR A 188 4.46 21.12 7.91
N GLY A 189 5.14 21.46 9.00
CA GLY A 189 5.85 22.73 9.17
C GLY A 189 7.12 22.51 9.97
N GLY A 190 8.20 23.17 9.59
CA GLY A 190 9.48 22.99 10.25
C GLY A 190 10.33 24.23 10.25
N ILE A 191 11.20 24.30 11.24
CA ILE A 191 12.26 25.31 11.37
C ILE A 191 13.60 24.61 11.57
N ALA A 192 14.60 25.02 10.82
CA ALA A 192 15.99 24.66 11.09
C ALA A 192 16.80 25.93 11.40
N VAL A 193 17.64 25.87 12.42
CA VAL A 193 18.47 27.00 12.88
C VAL A 193 19.92 26.54 12.95
N ARG A 194 20.81 27.33 12.34
CA ARG A 194 22.25 27.13 12.33
C ARG A 194 22.92 28.31 13.01
N PRO A 195 23.05 28.32 14.37
CA PRO A 195 23.55 29.47 15.11
C PRO A 195 25.05 29.70 14.88
N VAL A 196 25.81 28.63 14.69
CA VAL A 196 27.27 28.66 14.41
C VAL A 196 27.61 27.54 13.42
N SER A 197 28.80 27.67 12.80
CA SER A 197 29.30 26.62 11.90
C SER A 197 29.41 25.28 12.64
N GLY A 198 28.93 24.19 12.00
CA GLY A 198 28.97 22.84 12.56
C GLY A 198 27.82 22.47 13.51
N LEU A 199 26.93 23.41 13.87
CA LEU A 199 25.79 23.15 14.76
C LEU A 199 24.47 23.50 14.08
N THR A 200 23.56 22.51 13.98
CA THR A 200 22.22 22.70 13.43
C THR A 200 21.17 22.09 14.36
N PHE A 201 20.13 22.83 14.64
CA PHE A 201 18.91 22.36 15.31
C PHE A 201 17.76 22.36 14.31
N SER A 202 16.91 21.35 14.38
CA SER A 202 15.65 21.34 13.63
C SER A 202 14.48 20.91 14.51
N LEU A 203 13.34 21.54 14.27
CA LEU A 203 12.06 21.18 14.88
C LEU A 203 11.04 21.08 13.78
N ASP A 204 10.36 19.94 13.72
CA ASP A 204 9.31 19.67 12.75
C ASP A 204 8.02 19.28 13.43
N TYR A 205 6.92 19.87 12.95
CA TYR A 205 5.56 19.49 13.28
C TYR A 205 4.92 18.81 12.08
N TYR A 206 4.19 17.74 12.30
CA TYR A 206 3.38 17.10 11.27
C TYR A 206 2.01 16.70 11.82
N ARG A 207 1.02 16.73 10.95
CA ARG A 207 -0.32 16.19 11.18
C ARG A 207 -0.71 15.36 9.97
N ILE A 208 -1.11 14.11 10.22
CA ILE A 208 -1.57 13.15 9.22
C ILE A 208 -2.98 12.73 9.62
N ALA A 209 -3.96 12.95 8.74
CA ALA A 209 -5.31 12.42 8.87
C ALA A 209 -5.49 11.33 7.81
N VAL A 210 -5.93 10.14 8.24
CA VAL A 210 -6.16 8.99 7.36
C VAL A 210 -7.63 8.62 7.45
N ASP A 211 -8.29 8.57 6.30
CA ASP A 211 -9.69 8.15 6.15
C ASP A 211 -9.77 6.78 5.46
N ASN A 212 -10.88 6.08 5.65
CA ASN A 212 -11.16 4.75 5.08
C ASN A 212 -10.10 3.69 5.42
N ARG A 213 -9.51 3.76 6.61
CA ARG A 213 -8.47 2.84 7.00
C ARG A 213 -8.96 1.40 6.98
N ILE A 214 -8.25 0.55 6.24
CA ILE A 214 -8.54 -0.88 6.16
C ILE A 214 -8.06 -1.55 7.44
N VAL A 215 -8.98 -2.19 8.15
CA VAL A 215 -8.70 -2.95 9.36
C VAL A 215 -9.23 -4.37 9.20
N TYR A 216 -8.60 -5.30 9.90
CA TYR A 216 -9.09 -6.66 10.04
C TYR A 216 -10.19 -6.71 11.09
N SER A 217 -11.31 -7.35 10.78
CA SER A 217 -12.45 -7.52 11.69
C SER A 217 -12.89 -8.98 11.79
#